data_f37a9200efd1611487d27d106dfccfae
#
_entry.id   f37a9200efd1611487d27d106dfccfae
#
_cell.length_a   1.000
_cell.length_b   1.000
_cell.length_c   1.000
_cell.angle_alpha   90.00
_cell.angle_beta   90.00
_cell.angle_gamma   90.00
#
_symmetry.space_group_name_H-M   'P 1'
#
loop_
_entity.id
_entity.type
_entity.pdbx_description
1 polymer ?
#
loop_
_entity_poly.entity_id
_entity_poly.type
_entity_poly.pdbx_seq_one_letter_code
_entity_poly.pdbx_strand_id
1 'polypeptide(L)'
;MFKSIKTIRYMGNKNKLLDFIVPEILKISKKDDVVCELMCGTCCIGYAIKESRVLYENDIQYYSYIIAKGLIENNDVTISSKASKTDLSNNYVLNIKEKHFSFFEDNYSDTYFSKKQCQDIDSIRYAIEKVNNDYKKALYLIALMNAMCVCQSTSGHFAQYLPANHPRLAKIRTKSVWETFLKKCDDFQSLIFSNYSNKAFNENYKELIESEDFKKVNVVYIDPPYTGEQYSRFYHVLETACKYDNPQLEFKALYRKDRFTSELSLRKKAFEEFENLLKTLANKNKKVVLSYSTKGLLKEYEMEFLFKKYFKK
;
A
#
# COMPACT_ATOMS: atom_id res chain seq x y z
N MET A 1 -1.33 23.69 4.34
CA MET A 1 -1.23 22.30 4.85
C MET A 1 -1.87 21.38 3.81
N PHE A 2 -1.14 20.42 3.30
CA PHE A 2 -1.65 19.48 2.31
C PHE A 2 -2.65 18.50 2.94
N LYS A 3 -3.66 18.11 2.15
CA LYS A 3 -4.66 17.13 2.60
C LYS A 3 -3.98 15.75 2.74
N SER A 4 -4.30 15.04 3.80
CA SER A 4 -3.81 13.69 4.05
C SER A 4 -4.97 12.76 4.38
N ILE A 5 -4.81 11.48 4.08
CA ILE A 5 -5.77 10.43 4.42
C ILE A 5 -5.09 9.36 5.26
N LYS A 6 -5.81 8.84 6.24
CA LYS A 6 -5.33 7.70 7.03
C LYS A 6 -5.65 6.41 6.28
N THR A 7 -4.60 5.73 5.87
CA THR A 7 -4.66 4.39 5.31
C THR A 7 -4.16 3.36 6.34
N ILE A 8 -3.42 2.39 5.94
CA ILE A 8 -2.83 1.40 6.83
C ILE A 8 -1.68 2.00 7.68
N ARG A 9 -1.38 1.37 8.80
CA ARG A 9 -0.14 1.68 9.54
C ARG A 9 1.05 1.18 8.71
N TYR A 10 1.87 2.10 8.22
CA TYR A 10 2.93 1.83 7.27
C TYR A 10 4.27 2.42 7.71
N MET A 11 5.35 1.63 7.63
CA MET A 11 6.71 2.09 7.90
C MET A 11 7.18 3.00 6.77
N GLY A 12 7.74 4.14 7.13
CA GLY A 12 8.21 5.11 6.13
C GLY A 12 7.11 6.00 5.53
N ASN A 13 5.87 5.98 6.08
CA ASN A 13 4.80 6.87 5.63
C ASN A 13 5.24 8.35 5.65
N LYS A 14 5.02 9.07 4.55
CA LYS A 14 5.50 10.43 4.32
C LYS A 14 4.52 11.53 4.76
N ASN A 15 3.41 11.21 5.44
CA ASN A 15 2.41 12.21 5.86
C ASN A 15 3.01 13.38 6.66
N LYS A 16 4.06 13.13 7.44
CA LYS A 16 4.75 14.19 8.21
C LYS A 16 5.73 15.03 7.36
N LEU A 17 6.01 14.61 6.15
CA LEU A 17 6.96 15.23 5.23
C LEU A 17 6.28 15.86 4.01
N LEU A 18 4.93 15.89 3.96
CA LEU A 18 4.18 16.45 2.83
C LEU A 18 4.57 17.89 2.55
N ASP A 19 4.66 18.72 3.59
CA ASP A 19 5.01 20.14 3.44
C ASP A 19 6.47 20.36 2.97
N PHE A 20 7.30 19.33 2.99
CA PHE A 20 8.67 19.35 2.47
C PHE A 20 8.78 18.75 1.07
N ILE A 21 8.15 17.58 0.83
CA ILE A 21 8.30 16.82 -0.43
C ILE A 21 7.42 17.42 -1.54
N VAL A 22 6.16 17.72 -1.23
CA VAL A 22 5.20 18.18 -2.24
C VAL A 22 5.63 19.46 -2.94
N PRO A 23 6.14 20.52 -2.25
CA PRO A 23 6.65 21.71 -2.93
C PRO A 23 7.75 21.42 -3.95
N GLU A 24 8.66 20.48 -3.69
CA GLU A 24 9.73 20.12 -4.62
C GLU A 24 9.18 19.44 -5.88
N ILE A 25 8.16 18.58 -5.75
CA ILE A 25 7.48 17.97 -6.90
C ILE A 25 6.76 19.05 -7.72
N LEU A 26 6.00 19.93 -7.06
CA LEU A 26 5.24 20.99 -7.73
C LEU A 26 6.14 22.02 -8.42
N LYS A 27 7.30 22.32 -7.86
CA LYS A 27 8.30 23.25 -8.42
C LYS A 27 8.84 22.79 -9.77
N ILE A 28 9.05 21.49 -9.96
CA ILE A 28 9.60 20.94 -11.19
C ILE A 28 8.54 20.41 -12.15
N SER A 29 7.27 20.34 -11.73
CA SER A 29 6.15 19.87 -12.57
C SER A 29 5.23 21.01 -12.99
N LYS A 30 4.73 20.96 -14.25
CA LYS A 30 3.68 21.84 -14.76
C LYS A 30 2.30 21.26 -14.44
N LYS A 31 1.24 22.05 -14.61
CA LYS A 31 -0.14 21.63 -14.33
C LYS A 31 -0.56 20.39 -15.11
N ASP A 32 -0.13 20.27 -16.36
CA ASP A 32 -0.51 19.16 -17.27
C ASP A 32 0.53 18.03 -17.29
N ASP A 33 1.61 18.14 -16.49
CA ASP A 33 2.60 17.07 -16.36
C ASP A 33 2.00 15.87 -15.62
N VAL A 34 2.32 14.68 -16.11
CA VAL A 34 2.06 13.43 -15.41
C VAL A 34 3.15 13.19 -14.38
N VAL A 35 2.77 13.09 -13.12
CA VAL A 35 3.63 12.73 -12.00
C VAL A 35 3.44 11.26 -11.69
N CYS A 36 4.53 10.49 -11.65
CA CYS A 36 4.51 9.06 -11.34
C CYS A 36 5.22 8.78 -10.01
N GLU A 37 4.54 8.14 -9.06
CA GLU A 37 5.19 7.48 -7.91
C GLU A 37 5.55 6.05 -8.30
N LEU A 38 6.84 5.71 -8.36
CA LEU A 38 7.27 4.36 -8.77
C LEU A 38 7.07 3.29 -7.70
N MET A 39 6.97 3.71 -6.44
CA MET A 39 6.79 2.86 -5.25
C MET A 39 5.90 3.61 -4.27
N CYS A 40 4.59 3.64 -4.58
CA CYS A 40 3.64 4.57 -3.95
C CYS A 40 3.28 4.22 -2.49
N GLY A 41 3.47 2.94 -2.07
CA GLY A 41 3.19 2.48 -0.72
C GLY A 41 1.76 2.81 -0.25
N THR A 42 1.61 3.90 0.49
CA THR A 42 0.29 4.36 0.97
C THR A 42 -0.30 5.52 0.16
N CYS A 43 0.31 5.90 -0.95
CA CYS A 43 -0.10 6.97 -1.86
C CYS A 43 -0.31 8.33 -1.17
N CYS A 44 0.42 8.62 -0.10
CA CYS A 44 0.17 9.85 0.66
C CYS A 44 0.64 11.11 -0.10
N ILE A 45 1.66 11.01 -0.93
CA ILE A 45 2.13 12.12 -1.78
C ILE A 45 1.13 12.35 -2.90
N GLY A 46 0.78 11.31 -3.68
CA GLY A 46 -0.22 11.42 -4.75
C GLY A 46 -1.56 11.96 -4.23
N TYR A 47 -2.04 11.47 -3.08
CA TYR A 47 -3.28 11.99 -2.50
C TYR A 47 -3.21 13.49 -2.17
N ALA A 48 -2.05 13.96 -1.72
CA ALA A 48 -1.85 15.38 -1.40
C ALA A 48 -1.84 16.30 -2.62
N ILE A 49 -1.50 15.78 -3.81
CA ILE A 49 -1.44 16.56 -5.07
C ILE A 49 -2.51 16.15 -6.09
N LYS A 50 -3.46 15.29 -5.72
CA LYS A 50 -4.49 14.72 -6.61
C LYS A 50 -5.32 15.78 -7.36
N GLU A 51 -5.58 16.93 -6.74
CA GLU A 51 -6.31 18.04 -7.36
C GLU A 51 -5.44 18.91 -8.31
N SER A 52 -4.12 18.65 -8.36
CA SER A 52 -3.16 19.55 -9.02
C SER A 52 -2.45 18.93 -10.21
N ARG A 53 -2.38 17.60 -10.31
CA ARG A 53 -1.59 16.88 -11.32
C ARG A 53 -2.30 15.61 -11.78
N VAL A 54 -1.95 15.16 -12.99
CA VAL A 54 -2.23 13.79 -13.41
C VAL A 54 -1.29 12.85 -12.69
N LEU A 55 -1.82 11.79 -12.08
CA LEU A 55 -1.07 10.87 -11.22
C LEU A 55 -1.04 9.46 -11.78
N TYR A 56 0.14 8.88 -11.83
CA TYR A 56 0.39 7.47 -12.10
C TYR A 56 1.05 6.85 -10.87
N GLU A 57 0.31 5.99 -10.18
CA GLU A 57 0.73 5.38 -8.93
C GLU A 57 1.07 3.90 -9.16
N ASN A 58 2.28 3.51 -8.84
CA ASN A 58 2.73 2.12 -9.00
C ASN A 58 3.26 1.54 -7.71
N ASP A 59 2.96 0.28 -7.48
CA ASP A 59 3.65 -0.53 -6.48
C ASP A 59 3.60 -2.01 -6.87
N ILE A 60 4.67 -2.74 -6.59
CA ILE A 60 4.73 -4.19 -6.79
C ILE A 60 3.85 -4.94 -5.79
N GLN A 61 3.62 -4.36 -4.61
CA GLN A 61 2.74 -4.95 -3.59
C GLN A 61 1.28 -4.67 -3.96
N TYR A 62 0.50 -5.73 -4.07
CA TYR A 62 -0.90 -5.64 -4.49
C TYR A 62 -1.76 -4.82 -3.53
N TYR A 63 -1.50 -4.89 -2.21
CA TYR A 63 -2.22 -4.06 -1.24
C TYR A 63 -1.98 -2.56 -1.46
N SER A 64 -0.78 -2.14 -1.88
CA SER A 64 -0.47 -0.74 -2.22
C SER A 64 -1.17 -0.32 -3.52
N TYR A 65 -1.18 -1.19 -4.54
CA TYR A 65 -1.98 -0.98 -5.75
C TYR A 65 -3.47 -0.78 -5.43
N ILE A 66 -4.03 -1.58 -4.51
CA ILE A 66 -5.43 -1.41 -4.06
C ILE A 66 -5.64 -0.04 -3.39
N ILE A 67 -4.67 0.46 -2.62
CA ILE A 67 -4.72 1.81 -2.06
C ILE A 67 -4.71 2.86 -3.18
N ALA A 68 -3.82 2.73 -4.16
CA ALA A 68 -3.75 3.62 -5.32
C ALA A 68 -5.06 3.61 -6.13
N LYS A 69 -5.63 2.43 -6.38
CA LYS A 69 -6.90 2.28 -7.11
C LYS A 69 -8.07 2.95 -6.36
N GLY A 70 -8.19 2.73 -5.05
CA GLY A 70 -9.28 3.29 -4.25
C GLY A 70 -9.17 4.79 -3.97
N LEU A 71 -7.95 5.33 -3.84
CA LEU A 71 -7.74 6.72 -3.41
C LEU A 71 -7.31 7.66 -4.54
N ILE A 72 -6.58 7.16 -5.54
CA ILE A 72 -6.00 8.01 -6.58
C ILE A 72 -6.77 7.87 -7.90
N GLU A 73 -6.92 6.65 -8.41
CA GLU A 73 -7.64 6.40 -9.65
C GLU A 73 -9.15 6.67 -9.51
N ASN A 74 -9.73 6.32 -8.37
CA ASN A 74 -11.14 6.58 -8.05
C ASN A 74 -11.46 8.07 -7.97
N ASN A 75 -12.45 8.52 -8.74
CA ASN A 75 -12.89 9.92 -8.77
C ASN A 75 -14.40 10.12 -8.55
N ASP A 76 -15.15 9.10 -8.12
CA ASP A 76 -16.61 9.19 -8.00
C ASP A 76 -17.22 8.34 -6.88
N VAL A 77 -16.48 7.37 -6.32
CA VAL A 77 -17.02 6.40 -5.38
C VAL A 77 -16.58 6.72 -3.95
N THR A 78 -17.54 6.70 -3.03
CA THR A 78 -17.30 6.74 -1.57
C THR A 78 -18.01 5.58 -0.89
N ILE A 79 -17.63 5.30 0.36
CA ILE A 79 -18.28 4.31 1.22
C ILE A 79 -18.54 4.90 2.62
N SER A 80 -19.47 4.32 3.36
CA SER A 80 -19.75 4.67 4.76
C SER A 80 -20.13 3.42 5.54
N SER A 81 -20.05 3.45 6.85
CA SER A 81 -20.44 2.32 7.70
C SER A 81 -21.88 1.85 7.45
N LYS A 82 -22.82 2.80 7.32
CA LYS A 82 -24.23 2.50 7.06
C LYS A 82 -24.42 1.81 5.71
N ALA A 83 -23.88 2.37 4.62
CA ALA A 83 -23.98 1.79 3.28
C ALA A 83 -23.27 0.44 3.24
N SER A 84 -22.07 0.33 3.81
CA SER A 84 -21.28 -0.90 3.85
C SER A 84 -22.00 -2.03 4.60
N LYS A 85 -22.66 -1.72 5.70
CA LYS A 85 -23.47 -2.70 6.45
C LYS A 85 -24.61 -3.24 5.58
N THR A 86 -25.31 -2.37 4.85
CA THR A 86 -26.38 -2.78 3.93
C THR A 86 -25.85 -3.66 2.80
N ASP A 87 -24.75 -3.25 2.18
CA ASP A 87 -24.18 -3.94 1.01
C ASP A 87 -23.60 -5.33 1.34
N LEU A 88 -23.00 -5.49 2.52
CA LEU A 88 -22.13 -6.64 2.79
C LEU A 88 -22.72 -7.64 3.80
N SER A 89 -23.68 -7.26 4.67
CA SER A 89 -24.13 -8.10 5.78
C SER A 89 -24.64 -9.47 5.37
N ASN A 90 -25.41 -9.56 4.28
CA ASN A 90 -25.99 -10.84 3.84
C ASN A 90 -24.89 -11.84 3.46
N ASN A 91 -23.92 -11.42 2.66
CA ASN A 91 -22.80 -12.26 2.23
C ASN A 91 -21.83 -12.53 3.39
N TYR A 92 -21.63 -11.58 4.30
CA TYR A 92 -20.86 -11.79 5.52
C TYR A 92 -21.47 -12.90 6.39
N VAL A 93 -22.80 -12.85 6.66
CA VAL A 93 -23.51 -13.88 7.44
C VAL A 93 -23.52 -15.22 6.70
N LEU A 94 -23.66 -15.20 5.37
CA LEU A 94 -23.62 -16.40 4.55
C LEU A 94 -22.27 -17.13 4.73
N ASN A 95 -21.16 -16.42 4.64
CA ASN A 95 -19.84 -17.04 4.82
C ASN A 95 -19.62 -17.57 6.26
N ILE A 96 -20.14 -16.89 7.28
CA ILE A 96 -20.08 -17.40 8.67
C ILE A 96 -20.77 -18.77 8.79
N LYS A 97 -21.87 -18.99 8.05
CA LYS A 97 -22.63 -20.25 8.08
C LYS A 97 -22.01 -21.33 7.20
N GLU A 98 -21.60 -20.99 5.99
CA GLU A 98 -21.26 -21.95 4.93
C GLU A 98 -19.75 -22.08 4.66
N LYS A 99 -18.95 -21.18 5.19
CA LYS A 99 -17.47 -21.18 5.08
C LYS A 99 -16.95 -21.27 3.63
N HIS A 100 -17.51 -20.49 2.72
CA HIS A 100 -16.98 -20.38 1.36
C HIS A 100 -15.52 -19.88 1.33
N PHE A 101 -15.18 -18.96 2.25
CA PHE A 101 -13.83 -18.47 2.51
C PHE A 101 -13.44 -18.83 3.94
N SER A 102 -12.29 -19.49 4.11
CA SER A 102 -11.77 -19.95 5.41
C SER A 102 -10.24 -19.85 5.55
N PHE A 103 -9.55 -19.26 4.57
CA PHE A 103 -8.09 -19.27 4.54
C PHE A 103 -7.46 -18.65 5.79
N PHE A 104 -8.01 -17.54 6.31
CA PHE A 104 -7.51 -16.92 7.54
C PHE A 104 -7.83 -17.79 8.78
N GLU A 105 -9.04 -18.34 8.88
CA GLU A 105 -9.39 -19.27 9.96
C GLU A 105 -8.44 -20.47 10.00
N ASP A 106 -8.13 -21.05 8.85
CA ASP A 106 -7.32 -22.25 8.73
C ASP A 106 -5.82 -22.02 8.98
N ASN A 107 -5.30 -20.82 8.65
CA ASN A 107 -3.86 -20.57 8.64
C ASN A 107 -3.36 -19.55 9.67
N TYR A 108 -4.17 -18.53 10.03
CA TYR A 108 -3.72 -17.43 10.88
C TYR A 108 -4.40 -17.38 12.26
N SER A 109 -5.28 -18.36 12.58
CA SER A 109 -5.90 -18.47 13.90
C SER A 109 -4.85 -18.63 15.00
N ASP A 110 -5.08 -17.94 16.12
CA ASP A 110 -4.22 -17.93 17.31
C ASP A 110 -2.77 -17.47 17.10
N THR A 111 -2.49 -16.93 15.92
CA THR A 111 -1.23 -16.27 15.58
C THR A 111 -1.42 -14.75 15.50
N TYR A 112 -1.63 -14.22 14.30
CA TYR A 112 -1.88 -12.79 14.07
C TYR A 112 -3.25 -12.32 14.56
N PHE A 113 -4.23 -13.22 14.64
CA PHE A 113 -5.60 -12.96 15.03
C PHE A 113 -6.16 -14.10 15.87
N SER A 114 -7.24 -13.86 16.64
CA SER A 114 -8.03 -14.95 17.21
C SER A 114 -8.82 -15.66 16.12
N LYS A 115 -9.29 -16.89 16.40
CA LYS A 115 -10.13 -17.64 15.48
C LYS A 115 -11.35 -16.84 15.01
N LYS A 116 -12.05 -16.15 15.94
CA LYS A 116 -13.20 -15.31 15.61
C LYS A 116 -12.85 -14.14 14.71
N GLN A 117 -11.69 -13.51 14.94
CA GLN A 117 -11.19 -12.42 14.08
C GLN A 117 -10.85 -12.92 12.68
N CYS A 118 -10.29 -14.13 12.53
CA CYS A 118 -10.05 -14.76 11.24
C CYS A 118 -11.36 -15.06 10.49
N GLN A 119 -12.35 -15.59 11.18
CA GLN A 119 -13.69 -15.81 10.60
C GLN A 119 -14.32 -14.49 10.11
N ASP A 120 -14.17 -13.41 10.88
CA ASP A 120 -14.63 -12.08 10.44
C ASP A 120 -13.88 -11.64 9.16
N ILE A 121 -12.54 -11.80 9.09
CA ILE A 121 -11.72 -11.42 7.93
C ILE A 121 -12.17 -12.20 6.69
N ASP A 122 -12.28 -13.53 6.78
CA ASP A 122 -12.74 -14.40 5.69
C ASP A 122 -14.13 -14.00 5.20
N SER A 123 -15.04 -13.72 6.14
CA SER A 123 -16.43 -13.38 5.80
C SER A 123 -16.58 -11.98 5.19
N ILE A 124 -15.80 -10.99 5.68
CA ILE A 124 -15.75 -9.66 5.06
C ILE A 124 -15.16 -9.79 3.65
N ARG A 125 -14.09 -10.56 3.49
CA ARG A 125 -13.43 -10.75 2.20
C ARG A 125 -14.33 -11.43 1.18
N TYR A 126 -15.08 -12.46 1.61
CA TYR A 126 -16.13 -13.09 0.78
C TYR A 126 -17.21 -12.08 0.35
N ALA A 127 -17.69 -11.28 1.30
CA ALA A 127 -18.72 -10.27 1.00
C ALA A 127 -18.21 -9.22 0.00
N ILE A 128 -16.95 -8.77 0.15
CA ILE A 128 -16.32 -7.83 -0.79
C ILE A 128 -16.21 -8.44 -2.20
N GLU A 129 -15.96 -9.75 -2.32
CA GLU A 129 -15.86 -10.41 -3.62
C GLU A 129 -17.14 -10.30 -4.44
N LYS A 130 -18.30 -10.21 -3.80
CA LYS A 130 -19.61 -10.09 -4.45
C LYS A 130 -19.97 -8.66 -4.88
N VAL A 131 -19.12 -7.68 -4.58
CA VAL A 131 -19.32 -6.29 -5.03
C VAL A 131 -18.87 -6.13 -6.49
N ASN A 132 -19.69 -5.52 -7.34
CA ASN A 132 -19.39 -5.40 -8.78
C ASN A 132 -18.53 -4.16 -9.14
N ASN A 133 -18.49 -3.12 -8.28
CA ASN A 133 -17.73 -1.90 -8.55
C ASN A 133 -16.31 -2.02 -8.01
N ASP A 134 -15.30 -1.92 -8.88
CA ASP A 134 -13.89 -2.09 -8.53
C ASP A 134 -13.36 -1.04 -7.55
N TYR A 135 -13.77 0.22 -7.67
CA TYR A 135 -13.37 1.28 -6.74
C TYR A 135 -13.99 1.05 -5.36
N LYS A 136 -15.24 0.60 -5.34
CA LYS A 136 -15.92 0.22 -4.09
C LYS A 136 -15.26 -0.99 -3.43
N LYS A 137 -14.87 -2.02 -4.22
CA LYS A 137 -14.06 -3.14 -3.74
C LYS A 137 -12.75 -2.66 -3.15
N ALA A 138 -12.03 -1.77 -3.84
CA ALA A 138 -10.76 -1.22 -3.37
C ALA A 138 -10.92 -0.48 -2.03
N LEU A 139 -11.92 0.39 -1.90
CA LEU A 139 -12.20 1.11 -0.65
C LEU A 139 -12.54 0.15 0.50
N TYR A 140 -13.33 -0.90 0.25
CA TYR A 140 -13.61 -1.93 1.25
C TYR A 140 -12.35 -2.71 1.65
N LEU A 141 -11.48 -3.06 0.71
CA LEU A 141 -10.21 -3.72 1.02
C LEU A 141 -9.29 -2.81 1.86
N ILE A 142 -9.25 -1.51 1.59
CA ILE A 142 -8.49 -0.55 2.40
C ILE A 142 -9.07 -0.48 3.82
N ALA A 143 -10.40 -0.43 3.96
CA ALA A 143 -11.07 -0.44 5.26
C ALA A 143 -10.81 -1.74 6.03
N LEU A 144 -10.81 -2.90 5.35
CA LEU A 144 -10.47 -4.19 5.94
C LEU A 144 -9.01 -4.21 6.41
N MET A 145 -8.06 -3.79 5.59
CA MET A 145 -6.65 -3.69 5.98
C MET A 145 -6.45 -2.80 7.21
N ASN A 146 -7.16 -1.66 7.28
CA ASN A 146 -7.15 -0.80 8.46
C ASN A 146 -7.70 -1.51 9.69
N ALA A 147 -8.81 -2.23 9.57
CA ALA A 147 -9.40 -3.01 10.67
C ALA A 147 -8.44 -4.11 11.15
N MET A 148 -7.78 -4.81 10.22
CA MET A 148 -6.75 -5.80 10.54
C MET A 148 -5.58 -5.17 11.31
N CYS A 149 -5.09 -4.00 10.89
CA CYS A 149 -4.04 -3.27 11.62
C CYS A 149 -4.44 -2.86 13.05
N VAL A 150 -5.72 -2.63 13.31
CA VAL A 150 -6.25 -2.32 14.66
C VAL A 150 -6.41 -3.58 15.52
N CYS A 151 -6.75 -4.71 14.92
CA CYS A 151 -7.06 -5.97 15.59
C CYS A 151 -5.89 -6.95 15.68
N GLN A 152 -4.75 -6.67 15.03
CA GLN A 152 -3.60 -7.56 14.94
C GLN A 152 -2.93 -7.84 16.29
N SER A 153 -2.55 -9.09 16.50
CA SER A 153 -1.77 -9.57 17.65
C SER A 153 -0.27 -9.45 17.38
N THR A 154 0.21 -8.21 17.12
CA THR A 154 1.61 -7.92 16.78
C THR A 154 2.14 -6.69 17.50
N SER A 155 3.44 -6.39 17.34
CA SER A 155 4.05 -5.15 17.83
C SER A 155 3.85 -3.95 16.91
N GLY A 156 3.17 -4.13 15.76
CA GLY A 156 2.82 -3.03 14.85
C GLY A 156 2.98 -3.32 13.36
N HIS A 157 3.56 -4.44 13.00
CA HIS A 157 3.65 -4.97 11.64
C HIS A 157 3.58 -6.50 11.67
N PHE A 158 3.35 -7.15 10.52
CA PHE A 158 3.10 -8.60 10.44
C PHE A 158 4.35 -9.46 10.30
N ALA A 159 5.55 -8.93 10.55
CA ALA A 159 6.77 -9.77 10.50
C ALA A 159 6.81 -10.82 11.61
N GLN A 160 6.13 -10.55 12.74
CA GLN A 160 6.04 -11.48 13.86
C GLN A 160 4.81 -11.21 14.70
N TYR A 161 4.12 -12.26 15.13
CA TYR A 161 3.02 -12.16 16.08
C TYR A 161 3.51 -12.25 17.55
N LEU A 162 2.66 -11.77 18.46
CA LEU A 162 2.95 -11.80 19.89
C LEU A 162 2.88 -13.24 20.44
N PRO A 163 3.76 -13.61 21.40
CA PRO A 163 3.71 -14.94 22.02
C PRO A 163 2.39 -15.14 22.79
N ALA A 164 1.94 -16.38 22.90
CA ALA A 164 0.63 -16.75 23.45
C ALA A 164 0.37 -16.23 24.88
N ASN A 165 1.40 -16.04 25.67
CA ASN A 165 1.31 -15.54 27.05
C ASN A 165 1.43 -13.99 27.15
N HIS A 166 1.45 -13.28 26.01
CA HIS A 166 1.65 -11.82 26.04
C HIS A 166 0.41 -11.10 26.64
N PRO A 167 0.57 -10.22 27.65
CA PRO A 167 -0.56 -9.66 28.44
C PRO A 167 -1.54 -8.81 27.59
N ARG A 168 -1.10 -8.28 26.47
CA ARG A 168 -1.96 -7.49 25.56
C ARG A 168 -2.94 -8.34 24.74
N LEU A 169 -2.74 -9.65 24.60
CA LEU A 169 -3.54 -10.50 23.72
C LEU A 169 -5.01 -10.55 24.11
N ALA A 170 -5.31 -10.69 25.41
CA ALA A 170 -6.68 -10.73 25.91
C ALA A 170 -7.49 -9.52 25.40
N LYS A 171 -6.95 -8.29 25.56
CA LYS A 171 -7.59 -7.05 25.10
C LYS A 171 -7.65 -6.92 23.58
N ILE A 172 -6.63 -7.37 22.84
CA ILE A 172 -6.59 -7.26 21.38
C ILE A 172 -7.60 -8.21 20.76
N ARG A 173 -7.66 -9.46 21.22
CA ARG A 173 -8.48 -10.54 20.65
C ARG A 173 -9.97 -10.42 20.92
N THR A 174 -10.40 -9.54 21.85
CA THR A 174 -11.81 -9.20 22.04
C THR A 174 -12.37 -8.20 21.06
N LYS A 175 -11.52 -7.53 20.28
CA LYS A 175 -11.98 -6.58 19.25
C LYS A 175 -12.65 -7.32 18.11
N SER A 176 -13.85 -6.89 17.70
CA SER A 176 -14.49 -7.36 16.48
C SER A 176 -13.84 -6.72 15.25
N VAL A 177 -13.42 -7.55 14.29
CA VAL A 177 -12.93 -7.07 13.01
C VAL A 177 -14.07 -6.47 12.20
N TRP A 178 -15.27 -7.09 12.22
CA TRP A 178 -16.45 -6.59 11.52
C TRP A 178 -16.85 -5.17 11.98
N GLU A 179 -17.00 -4.95 13.29
CA GLU A 179 -17.36 -3.63 13.82
C GLU A 179 -16.25 -2.58 13.56
N THR A 180 -15.00 -3.01 13.65
CA THR A 180 -13.87 -2.13 13.34
C THR A 180 -13.84 -1.78 11.85
N PHE A 181 -14.09 -2.75 10.97
CA PHE A 181 -14.18 -2.55 9.54
C PHE A 181 -15.27 -1.53 9.16
N LEU A 182 -16.49 -1.70 9.70
CA LEU A 182 -17.58 -0.75 9.46
C LEU A 182 -17.18 0.68 9.86
N LYS A 183 -16.58 0.85 11.05
CA LYS A 183 -16.06 2.16 11.49
C LYS A 183 -15.00 2.72 10.55
N LYS A 184 -14.16 1.83 9.97
CA LYS A 184 -13.13 2.24 9.02
C LYS A 184 -13.67 2.64 7.65
N CYS A 185 -14.84 2.16 7.27
CA CYS A 185 -15.54 2.63 6.07
C CYS A 185 -15.90 4.13 6.16
N ASP A 186 -16.14 4.64 7.37
CA ASP A 186 -16.44 6.07 7.56
C ASP A 186 -15.25 6.99 7.26
N ASP A 187 -14.03 6.49 7.33
CA ASP A 187 -12.82 7.25 6.93
C ASP A 187 -12.85 7.61 5.42
N PHE A 188 -13.72 6.98 4.61
CA PHE A 188 -13.84 7.16 3.15
C PHE A 188 -15.18 7.76 2.68
N GLN A 189 -15.92 8.43 3.58
CA GLN A 189 -17.16 9.15 3.23
C GLN A 189 -16.90 10.42 2.44
N SER A 190 -15.72 11.04 2.62
CA SER A 190 -15.34 12.30 1.99
C SER A 190 -13.92 12.18 1.44
N LEU A 191 -13.83 11.81 0.17
CA LEU A 191 -12.58 11.67 -0.56
C LEU A 191 -12.29 12.89 -1.41
N ILE A 192 -11.02 13.11 -1.74
CA ILE A 192 -10.63 14.05 -2.78
C ILE A 192 -10.91 13.40 -4.13
N PHE A 193 -11.68 14.08 -4.96
CA PHE A 193 -11.87 13.75 -6.36
C PHE A 193 -11.18 14.77 -7.25
N SER A 194 -10.80 14.37 -8.44
CA SER A 194 -10.17 15.24 -9.42
C SER A 194 -10.75 14.98 -10.82
N ASN A 195 -10.58 15.93 -11.72
CA ASN A 195 -10.95 15.76 -13.13
C ASN A 195 -9.82 15.14 -13.98
N TYR A 196 -8.75 14.68 -13.34
CA TYR A 196 -7.61 14.10 -14.02
C TYR A 196 -7.82 12.59 -14.24
N SER A 197 -7.28 12.07 -15.36
CA SER A 197 -7.25 10.63 -15.68
C SER A 197 -6.10 9.96 -14.96
N ASN A 198 -6.23 9.80 -13.63
CA ASN A 198 -5.24 9.13 -12.81
C ASN A 198 -5.25 7.61 -13.07
N LYS A 199 -4.09 6.97 -12.87
CA LYS A 199 -3.92 5.53 -13.07
C LYS A 199 -3.21 4.87 -11.90
N ALA A 200 -3.61 3.64 -11.58
CA ALA A 200 -2.93 2.76 -10.64
C ALA A 200 -2.35 1.55 -11.38
N PHE A 201 -1.11 1.17 -11.03
CA PHE A 201 -0.40 0.03 -11.63
C PHE A 201 0.08 -0.92 -10.51
N ASN A 202 0.08 -2.22 -10.83
CA ASN A 202 0.67 -3.25 -9.97
C ASN A 202 1.80 -3.96 -10.72
N GLU A 203 2.89 -3.26 -10.93
CA GLU A 203 3.99 -3.72 -11.76
C GLU A 203 5.34 -3.57 -11.05
N ASN A 204 6.32 -4.36 -11.47
CA ASN A 204 7.70 -4.05 -11.16
C ASN A 204 8.05 -2.70 -11.80
N TYR A 205 8.69 -1.81 -11.05
CA TYR A 205 9.04 -0.49 -11.58
C TYR A 205 9.91 -0.56 -12.85
N LYS A 206 10.71 -1.62 -13.01
CA LYS A 206 11.52 -1.85 -14.21
C LYS A 206 10.64 -2.10 -15.45
N GLU A 207 9.53 -2.83 -15.29
CA GLU A 207 8.57 -3.11 -16.35
C GLU A 207 7.75 -1.87 -16.69
N LEU A 208 7.25 -1.17 -15.67
CA LEU A 208 6.51 0.08 -15.86
C LEU A 208 7.33 1.12 -16.63
N ILE A 209 8.61 1.31 -16.28
CA ILE A 209 9.50 2.29 -16.95
C ILE A 209 9.65 2.02 -18.46
N GLU A 210 9.49 0.78 -18.90
CA GLU A 210 9.55 0.38 -20.31
C GLU A 210 8.17 0.40 -21.02
N SER A 211 7.09 0.61 -20.27
CA SER A 211 5.73 0.60 -20.81
C SER A 211 5.38 1.83 -21.66
N GLU A 212 4.35 1.69 -22.50
CA GLU A 212 3.80 2.81 -23.29
C GLU A 212 3.20 3.92 -22.40
N ASP A 213 2.59 3.54 -21.26
CA ASP A 213 2.05 4.52 -20.32
C ASP A 213 3.15 5.39 -19.72
N PHE A 214 4.32 4.83 -19.45
CA PHE A 214 5.43 5.57 -18.88
C PHE A 214 6.02 6.64 -19.82
N LYS A 215 5.82 6.52 -21.13
CA LYS A 215 6.21 7.56 -22.11
C LYS A 215 5.55 8.91 -21.79
N LYS A 216 4.32 8.89 -21.25
CA LYS A 216 3.54 10.08 -20.87
C LYS A 216 4.03 10.75 -19.56
N VAL A 217 4.80 10.04 -18.74
CA VAL A 217 5.31 10.56 -17.46
C VAL A 217 6.33 11.66 -17.71
N ASN A 218 6.22 12.75 -16.97
CA ASN A 218 7.14 13.90 -17.03
C ASN A 218 8.02 13.98 -15.78
N VAL A 219 7.44 13.71 -14.60
CA VAL A 219 8.10 13.79 -13.31
C VAL A 219 7.94 12.46 -12.59
N VAL A 220 9.01 11.97 -12.02
CA VAL A 220 9.04 10.72 -11.24
C VAL A 220 9.39 11.04 -9.80
N TYR A 221 8.53 10.64 -8.88
CA TYR A 221 8.83 10.63 -7.46
C TYR A 221 9.23 9.21 -7.05
N ILE A 222 10.33 9.11 -6.30
CA ILE A 222 10.89 7.84 -5.86
C ILE A 222 11.04 7.87 -4.33
N ASP A 223 10.35 6.97 -3.65
CA ASP A 223 10.51 6.66 -2.22
C ASP A 223 10.84 5.17 -2.06
N PRO A 224 12.06 4.77 -2.36
CA PRO A 224 12.42 3.37 -2.43
C PRO A 224 12.64 2.80 -1.02
N PRO A 225 12.60 1.47 -0.84
CA PRO A 225 13.07 0.87 0.38
C PRO A 225 14.54 1.23 0.60
N TYR A 226 14.84 1.82 1.76
CA TYR A 226 16.17 2.34 2.08
C TYR A 226 16.94 1.50 3.12
N THR A 227 16.32 0.47 3.68
CA THR A 227 16.96 -0.45 4.64
C THR A 227 17.10 -1.85 4.05
N GLY A 228 17.85 -2.74 4.71
CA GLY A 228 17.95 -4.15 4.34
C GLY A 228 16.67 -4.96 4.60
N GLU A 229 15.62 -4.32 5.10
CA GLU A 229 14.36 -4.99 5.41
C GLU A 229 13.45 -5.08 4.18
N GLN A 230 12.86 -6.26 3.98
CA GLN A 230 11.93 -6.49 2.89
C GLN A 230 10.50 -6.14 3.34
N TYR A 231 9.88 -5.14 2.74
CA TYR A 231 8.50 -4.72 3.06
C TYR A 231 7.48 -5.83 2.84
N SER A 232 7.73 -6.72 1.89
CA SER A 232 6.92 -7.92 1.67
C SER A 232 6.82 -8.84 2.90
N ARG A 233 7.80 -8.80 3.84
CA ARG A 233 7.72 -9.52 5.13
C ARG A 233 6.80 -8.81 6.13
N PHE A 234 6.79 -7.48 6.12
CA PHE A 234 6.03 -6.71 7.11
C PHE A 234 4.54 -6.68 6.82
N TYR A 235 4.16 -6.83 5.55
CA TYR A 235 2.79 -6.65 5.08
C TYR A 235 2.20 -7.87 4.38
N HIS A 236 2.85 -9.06 4.46
CA HIS A 236 2.40 -10.27 3.79
C HIS A 236 0.96 -10.69 4.14
N VAL A 237 0.50 -10.44 5.37
CA VAL A 237 -0.86 -10.74 5.81
C VAL A 237 -1.88 -9.84 5.12
N LEU A 238 -1.55 -8.55 4.91
CA LEU A 238 -2.40 -7.62 4.16
C LEU A 238 -2.41 -7.97 2.67
N GLU A 239 -1.26 -8.36 2.12
CA GLU A 239 -1.15 -8.86 0.75
C GLU A 239 -2.06 -10.09 0.54
N THR A 240 -2.03 -11.03 1.48
CA THR A 240 -2.89 -12.21 1.46
C THR A 240 -4.37 -11.84 1.54
N ALA A 241 -4.75 -10.88 2.41
CA ALA A 241 -6.13 -10.44 2.51
C ALA A 241 -6.64 -9.77 1.22
N CYS A 242 -5.81 -8.99 0.55
CA CYS A 242 -6.17 -8.34 -0.71
C CYS A 242 -6.27 -9.32 -1.87
N LYS A 243 -5.28 -10.19 -2.06
CA LYS A 243 -5.27 -11.19 -3.14
C LYS A 243 -6.26 -12.32 -2.90
N TYR A 244 -6.31 -12.82 -1.68
CA TYR A 244 -7.09 -13.98 -1.27
C TYR A 244 -6.92 -15.21 -2.18
N ASP A 245 -5.68 -15.46 -2.57
CA ASP A 245 -5.25 -16.44 -3.59
C ASP A 245 -4.72 -17.76 -3.00
N ASN A 246 -4.99 -18.01 -1.71
CA ASN A 246 -4.59 -19.22 -0.99
C ASN A 246 -3.09 -19.56 -1.13
N PRO A 247 -2.18 -18.63 -0.78
CA PRO A 247 -0.76 -18.84 -1.00
C PRO A 247 -0.19 -19.94 -0.13
N GLN A 248 0.89 -20.59 -0.59
CA GLN A 248 1.72 -21.40 0.28
C GLN A 248 2.41 -20.52 1.32
N LEU A 249 2.35 -20.96 2.58
CA LEU A 249 2.97 -20.25 3.71
C LEU A 249 4.22 -20.99 4.18
N GLU A 250 5.22 -20.22 4.64
CA GLU A 250 6.48 -20.76 5.10
C GLU A 250 6.98 -20.09 6.37
N PHE A 251 7.84 -20.78 7.09
CA PHE A 251 8.40 -20.38 8.37
C PHE A 251 7.36 -20.18 9.49
N LYS A 252 7.85 -20.02 10.71
CA LYS A 252 7.02 -19.81 11.90
C LYS A 252 6.13 -18.57 11.79
N ALA A 253 6.58 -17.54 11.05
CA ALA A 253 5.82 -16.31 10.85
C ALA A 253 4.79 -16.41 9.72
N LEU A 254 4.60 -17.56 9.09
CA LEU A 254 3.59 -17.82 8.07
C LEU A 254 3.69 -16.83 6.88
N TYR A 255 4.92 -16.55 6.43
CA TYR A 255 5.12 -15.70 5.27
C TYR A 255 4.63 -16.36 3.99
N ARG A 256 4.11 -15.57 3.07
CA ARG A 256 3.86 -16.01 1.69
C ARG A 256 5.18 -16.48 1.06
N LYS A 257 5.17 -17.66 0.43
CA LYS A 257 6.36 -18.21 -0.26
C LYS A 257 6.73 -17.38 -1.50
N ASP A 258 5.73 -16.83 -2.20
CA ASP A 258 5.84 -16.02 -3.42
C ASP A 258 6.10 -14.54 -3.17
N ARG A 259 6.49 -14.15 -1.95
CA ARG A 259 6.73 -12.73 -1.62
C ARG A 259 7.89 -12.15 -2.43
N PHE A 260 7.67 -10.94 -2.90
CA PHE A 260 8.68 -10.20 -3.65
C PHE A 260 9.90 -9.84 -2.77
N THR A 261 11.08 -9.87 -3.37
CA THR A 261 12.33 -9.39 -2.76
C THR A 261 12.85 -8.20 -3.56
N SER A 262 12.93 -7.03 -2.93
CA SER A 262 13.49 -5.83 -3.56
C SER A 262 15.02 -5.89 -3.60
N GLU A 263 15.61 -5.72 -4.78
CA GLU A 263 17.06 -5.60 -4.95
C GLU A 263 17.60 -4.30 -4.35
N LEU A 264 16.78 -3.24 -4.31
CA LEU A 264 17.08 -1.97 -3.62
C LEU A 264 17.26 -2.13 -2.10
N SER A 265 16.74 -3.23 -1.51
CA SER A 265 16.97 -3.60 -0.11
C SER A 265 18.13 -4.58 0.10
N LEU A 266 18.87 -4.94 -0.94
CA LEU A 266 20.02 -5.84 -0.85
C LEU A 266 21.32 -5.02 -0.86
N ARG A 267 22.04 -4.98 0.27
CA ARG A 267 23.24 -4.14 0.44
C ARG A 267 24.26 -4.27 -0.70
N LYS A 268 24.43 -5.48 -1.24
CA LYS A 268 25.38 -5.74 -2.33
C LYS A 268 24.90 -5.26 -3.71
N LYS A 269 23.60 -5.03 -3.87
CA LYS A 269 22.97 -4.67 -5.15
C LYS A 269 22.43 -3.24 -5.17
N ALA A 270 22.15 -2.67 -3.99
CA ALA A 270 21.43 -1.40 -3.89
C ALA A 270 22.08 -0.26 -4.70
N PHE A 271 23.40 -0.13 -4.67
CA PHE A 271 24.08 0.93 -5.42
C PHE A 271 23.90 0.76 -6.93
N GLU A 272 24.16 -0.43 -7.46
CA GLU A 272 24.00 -0.73 -8.88
C GLU A 272 22.55 -0.55 -9.35
N GLU A 273 21.58 -1.00 -8.55
CA GLU A 273 20.15 -0.85 -8.86
C GLU A 273 19.72 0.61 -8.87
N PHE A 274 20.20 1.43 -7.93
CA PHE A 274 19.95 2.87 -7.95
C PHE A 274 20.60 3.55 -9.15
N GLU A 275 21.84 3.19 -9.48
CA GLU A 275 22.55 3.72 -10.64
C GLU A 275 21.78 3.40 -11.92
N ASN A 276 21.37 2.15 -12.11
CA ASN A 276 20.60 1.71 -13.28
C ASN A 276 19.26 2.45 -13.38
N LEU A 277 18.54 2.60 -12.27
CA LEU A 277 17.27 3.34 -12.23
C LEU A 277 17.47 4.80 -12.65
N LEU A 278 18.39 5.52 -12.01
CA LEU A 278 18.62 6.94 -12.27
C LEU A 278 19.15 7.18 -13.70
N LYS A 279 20.04 6.33 -14.19
CA LYS A 279 20.54 6.35 -15.58
C LYS A 279 19.39 6.18 -16.57
N THR A 280 18.49 5.21 -16.34
CA THR A 280 17.36 4.94 -17.22
C THR A 280 16.40 6.12 -17.27
N LEU A 281 16.07 6.70 -16.11
CA LEU A 281 15.20 7.88 -16.03
C LEU A 281 15.81 9.11 -16.73
N ALA A 282 17.10 9.33 -16.56
CA ALA A 282 17.83 10.41 -17.24
C ALA A 282 17.83 10.23 -18.77
N ASN A 283 18.10 9.01 -19.26
CA ASN A 283 18.05 8.69 -20.69
C ASN A 283 16.65 8.88 -21.30
N LYS A 284 15.60 8.70 -20.49
CA LYS A 284 14.21 8.95 -20.88
C LYS A 284 13.78 10.41 -20.66
N ASN A 285 14.73 11.31 -20.31
CA ASN A 285 14.49 12.74 -20.04
C ASN A 285 13.43 13.00 -18.97
N LYS A 286 13.36 12.16 -17.93
CA LYS A 286 12.43 12.35 -16.81
C LYS A 286 13.03 13.28 -15.76
N LYS A 287 12.20 14.16 -15.18
CA LYS A 287 12.55 14.91 -13.96
C LYS A 287 12.36 14.00 -12.76
N VAL A 288 13.24 14.08 -11.77
CA VAL A 288 13.22 13.16 -10.62
C VAL A 288 13.23 13.92 -9.30
N VAL A 289 12.37 13.53 -8.39
CA VAL A 289 12.44 13.85 -6.97
C VAL A 289 12.64 12.54 -6.22
N LEU A 290 13.70 12.47 -5.41
CA LEU A 290 14.00 11.28 -4.59
C LEU A 290 13.91 11.63 -3.11
N SER A 291 13.19 10.82 -2.36
CA SER A 291 13.19 10.81 -0.91
C SER A 291 14.03 9.62 -0.42
N TYR A 292 15.04 9.88 0.41
CA TYR A 292 15.90 8.84 0.93
C TYR A 292 16.32 9.12 2.38
N SER A 293 16.60 8.08 3.16
CA SER A 293 17.00 8.22 4.56
C SER A 293 18.52 8.30 4.69
N THR A 294 19.03 9.22 5.51
CA THR A 294 20.45 9.30 5.87
C THR A 294 20.97 8.02 6.58
N LYS A 295 20.04 7.18 7.10
CA LYS A 295 20.33 5.86 7.68
C LYS A 295 20.17 4.74 6.67
N GLY A 296 19.99 5.05 5.38
CA GLY A 296 19.82 4.07 4.31
C GLY A 296 21.06 3.25 4.02
N LEU A 297 20.89 2.26 3.10
CA LEU A 297 21.99 1.41 2.61
C LEU A 297 23.04 2.21 1.87
N LEU A 298 22.61 3.18 1.06
CA LEU A 298 23.49 4.14 0.39
C LEU A 298 23.71 5.36 1.29
N LYS A 299 24.92 5.90 1.22
CA LYS A 299 25.28 7.13 1.94
C LYS A 299 24.88 8.35 1.12
N GLU A 300 24.73 9.48 1.78
CA GLU A 300 24.36 10.74 1.15
C GLU A 300 25.29 11.11 -0.02
N TYR A 301 26.59 10.98 0.16
CA TYR A 301 27.57 11.27 -0.90
C TYR A 301 27.46 10.34 -2.12
N GLU A 302 27.03 9.08 -1.93
CA GLU A 302 26.81 8.13 -3.03
C GLU A 302 25.59 8.56 -3.85
N MET A 303 24.50 8.97 -3.17
CA MET A 303 23.30 9.49 -3.83
C MET A 303 23.59 10.80 -4.57
N GLU A 304 24.31 11.74 -3.95
CA GLU A 304 24.73 12.98 -4.60
C GLU A 304 25.59 12.72 -5.84
N PHE A 305 26.52 11.76 -5.75
CA PHE A 305 27.36 11.36 -6.87
C PHE A 305 26.50 10.88 -8.05
N LEU A 306 25.54 9.99 -7.81
CA LEU A 306 24.64 9.47 -8.84
C LEU A 306 23.80 10.58 -9.48
N PHE A 307 23.23 11.48 -8.67
CA PHE A 307 22.47 12.62 -9.19
C PHE A 307 23.33 13.56 -10.04
N LYS A 308 24.52 13.94 -9.56
CA LYS A 308 25.46 14.78 -10.33
C LYS A 308 25.89 14.12 -11.64
N LYS A 309 26.00 12.78 -11.65
CA LYS A 309 26.39 11.99 -12.84
C LYS A 309 25.34 12.00 -13.94
N TYR A 310 24.05 11.87 -13.58
CA TYR A 310 22.98 11.65 -14.54
C TYR A 310 22.06 12.83 -14.74
N PHE A 311 21.94 13.74 -13.77
CA PHE A 311 21.05 14.91 -13.86
C PHE A 311 21.88 16.20 -13.78
N LYS A 312 21.73 17.05 -14.82
CA LYS A 312 22.27 18.41 -14.78
C LYS A 312 21.40 19.26 -13.84
N LYS A 313 22.05 20.19 -13.11
CA LYS A 313 21.34 21.18 -12.26
C LYS A 313 20.41 22.05 -13.09
#